data_77f19d7570224d69f2dd4f444bec507e
#
_entry.id   77f19d7570224d69f2dd4f444bec507e
#
_cell.length_a   1.000
_cell.length_b   1.000
_cell.length_c   1.000
_cell.angle_alpha   90.00
_cell.angle_beta   90.00
_cell.angle_gamma   90.00
#
_symmetry.space_group_name_H-M   'P 1'
#
loop_
_entity.id
_entity.type
_entity.pdbx_description
1 polymer ?
#
loop_
_entity_poly.entity_id
_entity_poly.type
_entity_poly.pdbx_seq_one_letter_code
_entity_poly.pdbx_strand_id
1 'polypeptide(L)'
;MLDGGTVERNCRVPANVALLVPLINNVWLSTPGDPAYGLYPGDSRLAGYARELRSHVACVRPARVLSLRIDGRAVAGLDRFGENLAFFAAQVPSGGVLGSDQALLTPNVDSGYYAIFRPLPSGSHRLHRIAEDGFGHRQDVTYRLRVG
;
A
#
# COMPACT_ATOMS: atom_id res chain seq x y z
N MET A 1 2.39 6.60 13.13
CA MET A 1 3.68 6.15 12.55
C MET A 1 3.96 4.80 13.17
N LEU A 2 4.08 3.72 12.40
CA LEU A 2 4.41 2.40 12.98
C LEU A 2 5.93 2.41 13.17
N ASP A 3 6.35 2.49 14.42
CA ASP A 3 7.74 2.32 14.79
C ASP A 3 8.19 0.94 14.30
N GLY A 4 9.34 0.86 13.65
CA GLY A 4 9.86 -0.29 12.90
C GLY A 4 10.00 -1.63 13.64
N GLY A 5 9.00 -2.00 14.41
CA GLY A 5 8.91 -3.26 15.13
C GLY A 5 8.47 -4.43 14.24
N THR A 6 8.78 -5.64 14.69
CA THR A 6 8.27 -6.87 14.08
C THR A 6 6.81 -7.07 14.50
N VAL A 7 5.93 -7.30 13.51
CA VAL A 7 4.50 -7.52 13.74
C VAL A 7 4.10 -8.91 13.24
N GLU A 8 3.34 -9.64 14.05
CA GLU A 8 2.73 -10.90 13.63
C GLU A 8 1.21 -10.76 13.58
N ARG A 9 0.58 -11.29 12.53
CA ARG A 9 -0.86 -11.25 12.31
C ARG A 9 -1.39 -12.60 11.91
N ASN A 10 -2.58 -12.96 12.42
CA ASN A 10 -3.31 -14.16 12.03
C ASN A 10 -4.47 -13.75 11.14
N CYS A 11 -4.58 -14.34 9.95
CA CYS A 11 -5.60 -14.03 8.97
C CYS A 11 -6.28 -15.30 8.46
N ARG A 12 -7.59 -15.24 8.27
CA ARG A 12 -8.34 -16.23 7.51
C ARG A 12 -8.55 -15.70 6.09
N VAL A 13 -8.29 -16.53 5.11
CA VAL A 13 -8.39 -16.20 3.69
C VAL A 13 -9.33 -17.21 3.04
N PRO A 14 -10.37 -16.78 2.35
CA PRO A 14 -11.21 -17.69 1.57
C PRO A 14 -10.39 -18.45 0.54
N ALA A 15 -10.74 -19.68 0.27
CA ALA A 15 -10.16 -20.43 -0.85
C ALA A 15 -10.45 -19.73 -2.18
N ASN A 16 -9.58 -19.95 -3.16
CA ASN A 16 -9.72 -19.45 -4.54
C ASN A 16 -9.70 -17.93 -4.73
N VAL A 17 -9.22 -17.15 -3.73
CA VAL A 17 -8.99 -15.71 -3.90
C VAL A 17 -7.52 -15.40 -4.08
N ALA A 18 -7.23 -14.46 -4.99
CA ALA A 18 -5.88 -13.93 -5.15
C ALA A 18 -5.50 -13.08 -3.93
N LEU A 19 -4.22 -13.09 -3.57
CA LEU A 19 -3.68 -12.30 -2.48
C LEU A 19 -2.98 -11.07 -3.04
N LEU A 20 -3.45 -9.87 -2.69
CA LEU A 20 -2.70 -8.63 -2.87
C LEU A 20 -1.85 -8.39 -1.61
N VAL A 21 -0.56 -8.32 -1.79
CA VAL A 21 0.40 -8.08 -0.71
C VAL A 21 1.13 -6.76 -0.96
N PRO A 22 0.76 -5.67 -0.29
CA PRO A 22 1.57 -4.46 -0.30
C PRO A 22 2.87 -4.75 0.47
N LEU A 23 4.01 -4.62 -0.21
CA LEU A 23 5.33 -4.80 0.41
C LEU A 23 5.68 -3.58 1.24
N ILE A 24 5.61 -2.41 0.62
CA ILE A 24 5.69 -1.10 1.25
C ILE A 24 5.00 -0.10 0.31
N ASN A 25 4.23 0.80 0.87
CA ASN A 25 3.58 1.85 0.11
C ASN A 25 3.41 3.11 0.96
N ASN A 26 3.23 4.22 0.29
CA ASN A 26 2.82 5.48 0.87
C ASN A 26 1.66 6.05 0.06
N VAL A 27 0.65 6.55 0.74
CA VAL A 27 -0.51 7.20 0.15
C VAL A 27 -0.58 8.64 0.64
N TRP A 28 -0.81 9.57 -0.28
CA TRP A 28 -1.20 10.93 0.04
C TRP A 28 -2.70 11.10 -0.21
N LEU A 29 -3.41 11.53 0.81
CA LEU A 29 -4.83 11.82 0.75
C LEU A 29 -5.01 13.33 0.77
N SER A 30 -5.50 13.90 -0.30
CA SER A 30 -5.79 15.35 -0.38
C SER A 30 -6.94 15.71 0.55
N THR A 31 -6.74 16.75 1.32
CA THR A 31 -7.69 17.26 2.32
C THR A 31 -8.10 18.70 2.00
N PRO A 32 -9.19 19.23 2.58
CA PRO A 32 -9.52 20.64 2.47
C PRO A 32 -8.34 21.53 2.86
N GLY A 33 -7.94 22.42 1.97
CA GLY A 33 -6.74 23.25 2.11
C GLY A 33 -5.61 22.90 1.15
N ASP A 34 -5.58 21.69 0.61
CA ASP A 34 -4.64 21.35 -0.45
C ASP A 34 -5.07 22.01 -1.77
N PRO A 35 -4.13 22.60 -2.54
CA PRO A 35 -4.47 23.34 -3.77
C PRO A 35 -5.22 22.53 -4.82
N ALA A 36 -4.99 21.21 -4.86
CA ALA A 36 -5.66 20.30 -5.79
C ALA A 36 -6.95 19.68 -5.24
N TYR A 37 -7.31 19.95 -3.98
CA TYR A 37 -8.48 19.34 -3.35
C TYR A 37 -9.76 19.56 -4.16
N GLY A 38 -10.54 18.48 -4.32
CA GLY A 38 -11.79 18.53 -5.08
C GLY A 38 -11.63 18.31 -6.59
N LEU A 39 -10.39 18.20 -7.11
CA LEU A 39 -10.19 17.79 -8.51
C LEU A 39 -10.33 16.28 -8.65
N TYR A 40 -11.07 15.82 -9.64
CA TYR A 40 -11.29 14.40 -9.89
C TYR A 40 -10.25 13.84 -10.86
N PRO A 41 -9.96 12.53 -10.78
CA PRO A 41 -9.20 11.83 -11.80
C PRO A 41 -9.80 12.09 -13.20
N GLY A 42 -8.97 12.56 -14.13
CA GLY A 42 -9.41 12.98 -15.46
C GLY A 42 -9.66 14.48 -15.63
N ASP A 43 -9.68 15.27 -14.55
CA ASP A 43 -9.72 16.72 -14.65
C ASP A 43 -8.41 17.25 -15.27
N SER A 44 -8.51 18.04 -16.33
CA SER A 44 -7.35 18.59 -17.04
C SER A 44 -6.44 19.46 -16.16
N ARG A 45 -7.00 20.11 -15.14
CA ARG A 45 -6.25 20.93 -14.16
C ARG A 45 -5.34 20.09 -13.28
N LEU A 46 -5.67 18.79 -13.09
CA LEU A 46 -4.88 17.88 -12.25
C LEU A 46 -3.45 17.70 -12.78
N ALA A 47 -3.25 17.82 -14.08
CA ALA A 47 -1.92 17.75 -14.69
C ALA A 47 -0.93 18.78 -14.11
N GLY A 48 -1.41 19.98 -13.74
CA GLY A 48 -0.60 21.02 -13.11
C GLY A 48 -0.08 20.65 -11.71
N TYR A 49 -0.80 19.82 -10.99
CA TYR A 49 -0.47 19.38 -9.62
C TYR A 49 0.22 18.01 -9.57
N ALA A 50 0.26 17.29 -10.69
CA ALA A 50 0.68 15.89 -10.71
C ALA A 50 2.09 15.67 -10.13
N ARG A 51 3.05 16.55 -10.42
CA ARG A 51 4.42 16.44 -9.91
C ARG A 51 4.48 16.66 -8.40
N GLU A 52 3.79 17.69 -7.90
CA GLU A 52 3.73 18.00 -6.47
C GLU A 52 3.11 16.85 -5.69
N LEU A 53 1.91 16.40 -6.09
CA LEU A 53 1.22 15.29 -5.44
C LEU A 53 2.07 14.02 -5.40
N ARG A 54 2.75 13.67 -6.51
CA ARG A 54 3.64 12.50 -6.55
C ARG A 54 4.87 12.65 -5.67
N SER A 55 5.34 13.88 -5.42
CA SER A 55 6.48 14.12 -4.53
C SER A 55 6.20 13.69 -3.09
N HIS A 56 4.95 13.76 -2.62
CA HIS A 56 4.56 13.33 -1.27
C HIS A 56 4.71 11.83 -1.04
N VAL A 57 4.71 11.03 -2.10
CA VAL A 57 4.80 9.58 -2.01
C VAL A 57 6.12 9.02 -2.61
N ALA A 58 7.02 9.89 -3.04
CA ALA A 58 8.25 9.50 -3.74
C ALA A 58 9.25 8.73 -2.85
N CYS A 59 9.17 8.87 -1.53
CA CYS A 59 10.10 8.24 -0.59
C CYS A 59 10.11 6.71 -0.63
N VAL A 60 9.03 6.11 -1.12
CA VAL A 60 8.88 4.64 -1.15
C VAL A 60 9.70 4.01 -2.27
N ARG A 61 10.04 4.76 -3.31
CA ARG A 61 10.72 4.24 -4.50
C ARG A 61 11.94 5.09 -4.86
N PRO A 62 13.13 4.47 -5.01
CA PRO A 62 13.39 3.04 -4.80
C PRO A 62 13.39 2.67 -3.31
N ALA A 63 12.88 1.48 -2.99
CA ALA A 63 12.98 0.93 -1.65
C ALA A 63 14.43 0.48 -1.37
N ARG A 64 14.90 0.64 -0.13
CA ARG A 64 16.23 0.18 0.30
C ARG A 64 16.27 -1.32 0.54
N VAL A 65 15.18 -1.86 1.06
CA VAL A 65 15.02 -3.29 1.34
C VAL A 65 13.68 -3.76 0.83
N LEU A 66 13.67 -4.87 0.10
CA LEU A 66 12.49 -5.62 -0.27
C LEU A 66 12.76 -7.10 -0.08
N SER A 67 12.01 -7.75 0.79
CA SER A 67 12.07 -9.18 1.01
C SER A 67 10.67 -9.73 1.22
N LEU A 68 10.35 -10.82 0.57
CA LEU A 68 9.10 -11.54 0.73
C LEU A 68 9.37 -13.05 0.69
N ARG A 69 8.81 -13.77 1.64
CA ARG A 69 8.85 -15.23 1.69
C ARG A 69 7.44 -15.77 1.88
N ILE A 70 7.13 -16.84 1.16
CA ILE A 70 5.91 -17.62 1.35
C ILE A 70 6.33 -19.06 1.67
N ASP A 71 5.93 -19.57 2.81
CA ASP A 71 6.29 -20.90 3.32
C ASP A 71 7.81 -21.17 3.28
N GLY A 72 8.58 -20.15 3.67
CA GLY A 72 10.05 -20.18 3.68
C GLY A 72 10.71 -19.95 2.32
N ARG A 73 9.98 -19.99 1.21
CA ARG A 73 10.51 -19.77 -0.14
C ARG A 73 10.55 -18.28 -0.46
N ALA A 74 11.71 -17.78 -0.89
CA ALA A 74 11.87 -16.39 -1.28
C ALA A 74 11.18 -16.11 -2.61
N VAL A 75 10.53 -14.95 -2.70
CA VAL A 75 10.00 -14.41 -3.96
C VAL A 75 11.07 -13.50 -4.56
N ALA A 76 11.49 -13.81 -5.79
CA ALA A 76 12.51 -13.05 -6.50
C ALA A 76 11.94 -11.89 -7.32
N GLY A 77 12.78 -10.91 -7.64
CA GLY A 77 12.45 -9.81 -8.57
C GLY A 77 11.40 -8.85 -8.03
N LEU A 78 11.39 -8.59 -6.73
CA LEU A 78 10.41 -7.73 -6.08
C LEU A 78 10.50 -6.27 -6.54
N ASP A 79 11.65 -5.83 -7.01
CA ASP A 79 11.90 -4.52 -7.60
C ASP A 79 11.00 -4.21 -8.81
N ARG A 80 10.57 -5.25 -9.53
CA ARG A 80 9.68 -5.14 -10.70
C ARG A 80 8.22 -4.85 -10.34
N PHE A 81 7.84 -5.00 -9.07
CA PHE A 81 6.48 -4.79 -8.58
C PHE A 81 6.23 -3.37 -8.06
N GLY A 82 7.15 -2.44 -8.39
CA GLY A 82 7.00 -1.03 -8.03
C GLY A 82 6.01 -0.32 -8.95
N GLU A 83 5.00 0.32 -8.36
CA GLU A 83 3.95 1.04 -9.09
C GLU A 83 3.71 2.42 -8.51
N ASN A 84 3.42 3.38 -9.41
CA ASN A 84 2.76 4.63 -9.06
C ASN A 84 1.32 4.49 -9.55
N LEU A 85 0.39 4.38 -8.64
CA LEU A 85 -1.01 4.26 -9.02
C LEU A 85 -1.51 5.54 -9.71
N ALA A 86 -2.53 5.41 -10.53
CA ALA A 86 -3.27 6.54 -11.07
C ALA A 86 -3.90 7.33 -9.92
N PHE A 87 -4.16 8.62 -10.13
CA PHE A 87 -4.93 9.40 -9.18
C PHE A 87 -6.30 8.76 -8.94
N PHE A 88 -6.75 8.78 -7.70
CA PHE A 88 -8.02 8.16 -7.31
C PHE A 88 -8.79 9.04 -6.32
N ALA A 89 -10.07 8.77 -6.17
CA ALA A 89 -10.92 9.33 -5.14
C ALA A 89 -11.20 8.26 -4.06
N ALA A 90 -11.29 8.67 -2.81
CA ALA A 90 -11.60 7.79 -1.69
C ALA A 90 -12.74 8.35 -0.84
N GLN A 91 -13.77 7.54 -0.64
CA GLN A 91 -14.83 7.87 0.30
C GLN A 91 -14.40 7.45 1.71
N VAL A 92 -14.30 8.43 2.60
CA VAL A 92 -13.98 8.19 4.01
C VAL A 92 -15.29 8.08 4.80
N PRO A 93 -15.55 6.97 5.50
CA PRO A 93 -16.74 6.83 6.34
C PRO A 93 -16.63 7.73 7.58
N SER A 94 -17.77 8.19 8.09
CA SER A 94 -17.85 8.92 9.36
C SER A 94 -17.29 8.06 10.50
N GLY A 95 -16.48 8.67 11.37
CA GLY A 95 -15.86 7.98 12.50
C GLY A 95 -14.75 6.98 12.13
N GLY A 96 -14.27 7.03 10.87
CA GLY A 96 -13.14 6.23 10.42
C GLY A 96 -11.80 6.65 11.04
N VAL A 97 -10.74 5.94 10.70
CA VAL A 97 -9.37 6.14 11.24
C VAL A 97 -8.80 7.55 11.01
N LEU A 98 -9.35 8.32 10.10
CA LEU A 98 -8.94 9.70 9.84
C LEU A 98 -9.65 10.73 10.74
N GLY A 99 -10.57 10.27 11.61
CA GLY A 99 -11.26 11.13 12.58
C GLY A 99 -12.12 12.24 11.97
N SER A 100 -12.37 12.21 10.67
CA SER A 100 -13.17 13.19 9.96
C SER A 100 -14.63 12.75 9.84
N ASP A 101 -15.53 13.70 9.65
CA ASP A 101 -16.85 13.40 9.13
C ASP A 101 -16.76 12.76 7.74
N GLN A 102 -17.85 12.08 7.34
CA GLN A 102 -17.89 11.46 6.02
C GLN A 102 -17.46 12.44 4.94
N ALA A 103 -16.38 12.15 4.23
CA ALA A 103 -15.81 13.02 3.23
C ALA A 103 -15.36 12.23 1.99
N LEU A 104 -15.46 12.88 0.84
CA LEU A 104 -14.84 12.39 -0.39
C LEU A 104 -13.50 13.11 -0.57
N LEU A 105 -12.42 12.37 -0.40
CA LEU A 105 -11.07 12.88 -0.58
C LEU A 105 -10.62 12.64 -2.02
N THR A 106 -10.19 13.70 -2.69
CA THR A 106 -9.75 13.66 -4.09
C THR A 106 -8.92 14.90 -4.44
N PRO A 107 -7.88 14.84 -5.26
CA PRO A 107 -7.25 13.63 -5.80
C PRO A 107 -6.33 12.98 -4.75
N ASN A 108 -6.28 11.68 -4.71
CA ASN A 108 -5.29 10.98 -3.91
C ASN A 108 -4.24 10.35 -4.82
N VAL A 109 -3.06 10.09 -4.27
CA VAL A 109 -1.97 9.44 -4.99
C VAL A 109 -1.31 8.40 -4.10
N ASP A 110 -0.88 7.30 -4.70
CA ASP A 110 -0.17 6.22 -4.04
C ASP A 110 1.09 5.86 -4.84
N SER A 111 2.10 5.43 -4.12
CA SER A 111 3.30 4.82 -4.68
C SER A 111 3.75 3.68 -3.78
N GLY A 112 4.17 2.58 -4.36
CA GLY A 112 4.59 1.43 -3.58
C GLY A 112 5.03 0.23 -4.41
N TYR A 113 5.26 -0.87 -3.68
CA TYR A 113 5.54 -2.18 -4.25
C TYR A 113 4.42 -3.13 -3.84
N TYR A 114 3.78 -3.75 -4.84
CA TYR A 114 2.60 -4.58 -4.66
C TYR A 114 2.78 -5.90 -5.39
N ALA A 115 2.70 -7.01 -4.68
CA ALA A 115 2.74 -8.33 -5.28
C ALA A 115 1.35 -8.97 -5.26
N ILE A 116 0.93 -9.51 -6.41
CA ILE A 116 -0.32 -10.27 -6.51
C ILE A 116 0.03 -11.74 -6.70
N PHE A 117 -0.50 -12.58 -5.84
CA PHE A 117 -0.34 -14.02 -5.89
C PHE A 117 -1.62 -14.69 -6.33
N ARG A 118 -1.48 -15.75 -7.11
CA ARG A 118 -2.58 -16.67 -7.35
C ARG A 118 -3.08 -17.23 -6.02
N PRO A 119 -4.33 -17.73 -5.96
CA PRO A 119 -4.85 -18.36 -4.75
C PRO A 119 -3.87 -19.40 -4.20
N LEU A 120 -3.63 -19.36 -2.90
CA LEU A 120 -2.85 -20.38 -2.23
C LEU A 120 -3.72 -21.63 -2.04
N PRO A 121 -3.13 -22.82 -2.01
CA PRO A 121 -3.85 -24.05 -1.65
C PRO A 121 -4.53 -23.93 -0.27
N SER A 122 -5.59 -24.70 -0.04
CA SER A 122 -6.18 -24.78 1.30
C SER A 122 -5.17 -25.31 2.32
N GLY A 123 -5.17 -24.70 3.50
CA GLY A 123 -4.21 -25.07 4.54
C GLY A 123 -3.64 -23.86 5.30
N SER A 124 -2.55 -24.13 6.02
CA SER A 124 -1.82 -23.10 6.78
C SER A 124 -0.61 -22.63 6.01
N HIS A 125 -0.46 -21.31 5.86
CA HIS A 125 0.65 -20.69 5.17
C HIS A 125 1.29 -19.62 6.04
N ARG A 126 2.58 -19.36 5.82
CA ARG A 126 3.32 -18.27 6.44
C ARG A 126 3.85 -17.33 5.37
N LEU A 127 3.41 -16.08 5.41
CA LEU A 127 3.95 -15.02 4.58
C LEU A 127 4.77 -14.08 5.47
N HIS A 128 6.04 -13.85 5.13
CA HIS A 128 6.91 -12.95 5.86
C HIS A 128 7.47 -11.90 4.90
N ARG A 129 7.24 -10.63 5.19
CA ARG A 129 7.77 -9.52 4.42
C ARG A 129 8.63 -8.60 5.28
N ILE A 130 9.70 -8.12 4.67
CA ILE A 130 10.53 -7.02 5.21
C ILE A 130 10.67 -6.00 4.09
N ALA A 131 10.39 -4.74 4.40
CA ALA A 131 10.61 -3.66 3.45
C ALA A 131 11.08 -2.40 4.18
N GLU A 132 11.88 -1.58 3.50
CA GLU A 132 12.40 -0.32 4.00
C GLU A 132 12.39 0.72 2.87
N ASP A 133 11.84 1.90 3.16
CA ASP A 133 11.79 3.01 2.21
C ASP A 133 13.09 3.82 2.14
N GLY A 134 13.10 4.85 1.29
CA GLY A 134 14.23 5.74 1.10
C GLY A 134 14.64 6.53 2.35
N PHE A 135 13.73 6.71 3.30
CA PHE A 135 13.97 7.44 4.57
C PHE A 135 14.35 6.52 5.73
N GLY A 136 14.35 5.20 5.54
CA GLY A 136 14.69 4.23 6.57
C GLY A 136 13.49 3.75 7.39
N HIS A 137 12.25 4.07 6.99
CA HIS A 137 11.08 3.48 7.62
C HIS A 137 11.00 2.01 7.26
N ARG A 138 11.17 1.15 8.27
CA ARG A 138 11.23 -0.30 8.10
C ARG A 138 9.97 -0.95 8.62
N GLN A 139 9.49 -1.91 7.86
CA GLN A 139 8.38 -2.79 8.24
C GLN A 139 8.85 -4.24 8.18
N ASP A 140 8.58 -5.00 9.23
CA ASP A 140 8.86 -6.44 9.34
C ASP A 140 7.56 -7.11 9.81
N VAL A 141 6.89 -7.83 8.90
CA VAL A 141 5.55 -8.36 9.17
C VAL A 141 5.48 -9.82 8.77
N THR A 142 5.02 -10.64 9.71
CA THR A 142 4.66 -12.04 9.47
C THR A 142 3.15 -12.19 9.49
N TYR A 143 2.59 -12.80 8.46
CA TYR A 143 1.20 -13.24 8.41
C TYR A 143 1.14 -14.76 8.52
N ARG A 144 0.38 -15.27 9.49
CA ARG A 144 -0.05 -16.67 9.56
C ARG A 144 -1.41 -16.75 8.90
N LEU A 145 -1.46 -17.33 7.72
CA LEU A 145 -2.68 -17.42 6.91
C LEU A 145 -3.31 -18.80 7.11
N ARG A 146 -4.63 -18.82 7.25
CA ARG A 146 -5.43 -20.04 7.15
C ARG A 146 -6.35 -19.91 5.95
N VAL A 147 -6.08 -20.72 4.92
CA VAL A 147 -6.82 -20.74 3.66
C VAL A 147 -7.85 -21.86 3.68
N GLY A 148 -9.12 -21.51 3.46
CA GLY A 148 -10.20 -22.50 3.45
C GLY A 148 -11.58 -21.92 3.64
#